data_47fc5bea5c85824ad1e6b0670b6f70f0
#
_entry.id   47fc5bea5c85824ad1e6b0670b6f70f0
#
_cell.length_a   1.000
_cell.length_b   1.000
_cell.length_c   1.000
_cell.angle_alpha   90.00
_cell.angle_beta   90.00
_cell.angle_gamma   90.00
#
_symmetry.space_group_name_H-M   'P 1'
#
loop_
_entity.id
_entity.type
_entity.pdbx_description
1 polymer ?
#
loop_
_entity_poly.entity_id
_entity_poly.type
_entity_poly.pdbx_seq_one_letter_code
_entity_poly.pdbx_strand_id
1 'polypeptide(L)'
;MSGPLRIDWADTSLWPGRLGLTFAPGKRGVSLLHPGVMHTRDMAEDFGVLAREGVNVLAPLIEDFEFELLDMGDYHAEAGRRGIVLAPCPIPDREVPRDLAAFGALLDELMDALLDGRRVVVHCRGGLGRAGLTAACLLVQGGLGATEAVALVRRTRPGTIETAEQEEFVHTFETRQGGTP
;
A
#
# COMPACT_ATOMS: atom_id res chain seq x y z
N MET A 1 9.08 22.59 -0.46
CA MET A 1 7.76 22.27 0.14
C MET A 1 7.23 21.03 -0.55
N SER A 2 6.99 19.95 0.17
CA SER A 2 6.33 18.78 -0.41
C SER A 2 4.85 19.11 -0.62
N GLY A 3 4.33 18.92 -1.84
CA GLY A 3 2.90 19.11 -2.14
C GLY A 3 1.99 18.22 -1.28
N PRO A 4 0.65 18.35 -1.39
CA PRO A 4 -0.30 17.54 -0.64
C PRO A 4 -0.08 16.05 -0.87
N LEU A 5 -0.54 15.21 0.06
CA LEU A 5 -0.54 13.76 -0.11
C LEU A 5 -1.27 13.41 -1.41
N ARG A 6 -0.66 12.55 -2.21
CA ARG A 6 -1.28 12.06 -3.44
C ARG A 6 -1.59 10.58 -3.30
N ILE A 7 -2.82 10.22 -3.63
CA ILE A 7 -3.26 8.84 -3.75
C ILE A 7 -3.40 8.53 -5.24
N ASP A 8 -2.68 7.53 -5.71
CA ASP A 8 -2.81 7.03 -7.08
C ASP A 8 -3.80 5.87 -7.09
N TRP A 9 -4.99 6.09 -7.67
CA TRP A 9 -6.07 5.13 -7.70
C TRP A 9 -5.95 4.18 -8.91
N ALA A 10 -6.00 2.87 -8.66
CA ALA A 10 -6.01 1.88 -9.73
C ALA A 10 -7.31 1.98 -10.56
N ASP A 11 -7.15 2.02 -11.87
CA ASP A 11 -8.27 2.02 -12.82
C ASP A 11 -8.70 0.57 -13.12
N THR A 12 -9.64 0.08 -12.32
CA THR A 12 -10.16 -1.29 -12.42
C THR A 12 -11.63 -1.34 -12.02
N SER A 13 -12.37 -2.29 -12.60
CA SER A 13 -13.77 -2.60 -12.30
C SER A 13 -13.94 -3.99 -11.66
N LEU A 14 -12.87 -4.57 -11.13
CA LEU A 14 -12.91 -5.90 -10.49
C LEU A 14 -13.81 -5.96 -9.25
N TRP A 15 -14.02 -4.84 -8.61
CA TRP A 15 -14.83 -4.66 -7.40
C TRP A 15 -15.49 -3.29 -7.37
N PRO A 16 -16.55 -3.10 -6.57
CA PRO A 16 -17.21 -1.80 -6.44
C PRO A 16 -16.39 -0.75 -5.67
N GLY A 17 -15.47 -1.18 -4.81
CA GLY A 17 -14.56 -0.30 -4.06
C GLY A 17 -13.44 0.29 -4.92
N ARG A 18 -12.52 1.01 -4.28
CA ARG A 18 -11.35 1.59 -4.94
C ARG A 18 -10.06 1.23 -4.22
N LEU A 19 -9.06 0.82 -4.97
CA LEU A 19 -7.71 0.54 -4.48
C LEU A 19 -6.77 1.70 -4.85
N GLY A 20 -6.12 2.27 -3.86
CA GLY A 20 -5.14 3.34 -4.03
C GLY A 20 -3.78 3.02 -3.43
N LEU A 21 -2.75 3.67 -3.95
CA LEU A 21 -1.39 3.59 -3.46
C LEU A 21 -0.89 4.97 -3.09
N THR A 22 -0.13 5.06 -2.00
CA THR A 22 0.54 6.30 -1.58
C THR A 22 1.83 5.99 -0.82
N PHE A 23 2.64 7.02 -0.57
CA PHE A 23 3.77 6.93 0.35
C PHE A 23 3.29 7.07 1.81
N ALA A 24 4.21 6.86 2.78
CA ALA A 24 3.89 6.96 4.21
C ALA A 24 3.36 8.35 4.56
N PRO A 25 2.10 8.47 5.03
CA PRO A 25 1.53 9.74 5.46
C PRO A 25 2.28 10.32 6.66
N GLY A 26 2.54 11.61 6.67
CA GLY A 26 3.20 12.30 7.78
C GLY A 26 4.69 12.00 7.95
N LYS A 27 5.31 11.27 7.03
CA LYS A 27 6.73 10.88 7.15
C LYS A 27 7.66 12.09 7.21
N ARG A 28 8.66 12.01 8.07
CA ARG A 28 9.74 12.99 8.23
C ARG A 28 11.09 12.32 8.10
N GLY A 29 12.15 13.10 7.89
CA GLY A 29 13.51 12.61 7.80
C GLY A 29 14.09 12.62 6.39
N VAL A 30 15.31 12.09 6.26
CA VAL A 30 16.05 12.11 5.01
C VAL A 30 15.43 11.19 3.96
N SER A 31 15.29 11.69 2.73
CA SER A 31 14.86 10.88 1.60
C SER A 31 15.93 9.86 1.23
N LEU A 32 15.56 8.58 1.11
CA LEU A 32 16.46 7.55 0.59
C LEU A 32 16.58 7.59 -0.93
N LEU A 33 15.54 8.10 -1.61
CA LEU A 33 15.50 8.15 -3.07
C LEU A 33 16.21 9.40 -3.64
N HIS A 34 16.27 10.46 -2.85
CA HIS A 34 16.83 11.75 -3.27
C HIS A 34 17.78 12.28 -2.19
N PRO A 35 19.10 12.04 -2.31
CA PRO A 35 20.09 12.55 -1.36
C PRO A 35 19.96 14.06 -1.16
N GLY A 36 19.97 14.50 0.11
CA GLY A 36 19.83 15.92 0.47
C GLY A 36 18.39 16.45 0.55
N VAL A 37 17.39 15.64 0.21
CA VAL A 37 15.97 15.98 0.40
C VAL A 37 15.49 15.52 1.78
N MET A 38 14.93 16.47 2.54
CA MET A 38 14.26 16.19 3.82
C MET A 38 12.75 16.11 3.60
N HIS A 39 12.14 15.07 4.10
CA HIS A 39 10.68 14.99 4.24
C HIS A 39 10.27 15.70 5.54
N THR A 40 9.34 16.63 5.45
CA THR A 40 8.79 17.39 6.59
C THR A 40 7.28 17.46 6.47
N ARG A 41 6.66 16.29 6.32
CA ARG A 41 5.21 16.24 6.13
C ARG A 41 4.46 16.46 7.44
N ASP A 42 3.28 17.03 7.34
CA ASP A 42 2.36 17.16 8.46
C ASP A 42 1.39 15.97 8.48
N MET A 43 1.36 15.26 9.60
CA MET A 43 0.54 14.06 9.79
C MET A 43 -0.95 14.36 9.69
N ALA A 44 -1.40 15.43 10.37
CA ALA A 44 -2.82 15.79 10.39
C ALA A 44 -3.30 16.26 9.02
N GLU A 45 -2.44 16.97 8.27
CA GLU A 45 -2.72 17.40 6.90
C GLU A 45 -2.86 16.20 5.96
N ASP A 46 -1.91 15.25 6.00
CA ASP A 46 -1.92 14.06 5.16
C ASP A 46 -3.13 13.16 5.45
N PHE A 47 -3.43 12.90 6.74
CA PHE A 47 -4.64 12.17 7.11
C PHE A 47 -5.92 12.95 6.77
N GLY A 48 -5.87 14.27 6.76
CA GLY A 48 -6.94 15.12 6.26
C GLY A 48 -7.24 14.87 4.77
N VAL A 49 -6.19 14.64 3.96
CA VAL A 49 -6.36 14.24 2.54
C VAL A 49 -7.01 12.86 2.45
N LEU A 50 -6.49 11.86 3.18
CA LEU A 50 -7.07 10.51 3.19
C LEU A 50 -8.57 10.55 3.54
N ALA A 51 -8.95 11.32 4.55
CA ALA A 51 -10.35 11.46 4.97
C ALA A 51 -11.23 12.14 3.90
N ARG A 52 -10.74 13.23 3.30
CA ARG A 52 -11.46 13.92 2.21
C ARG A 52 -11.63 13.05 0.97
N GLU A 53 -10.65 12.21 0.68
CA GLU A 53 -10.73 11.20 -0.39
C GLU A 53 -11.61 10.00 -0.02
N GLY A 54 -12.19 9.98 1.17
CA GLY A 54 -13.11 8.95 1.63
C GLY A 54 -12.45 7.60 1.90
N VAL A 55 -11.17 7.58 2.25
CA VAL A 55 -10.45 6.34 2.58
C VAL A 55 -11.05 5.71 3.83
N ASN A 56 -11.44 4.45 3.72
CA ASN A 56 -12.02 3.68 4.82
C ASN A 56 -10.99 2.79 5.51
N VAL A 57 -10.08 2.18 4.72
CA VAL A 57 -9.04 1.27 5.20
C VAL A 57 -7.69 1.72 4.69
N LEU A 58 -6.72 1.79 5.59
CA LEU A 58 -5.33 2.11 5.29
C LEU A 58 -4.44 0.95 5.74
N ALA A 59 -3.68 0.38 4.82
CA ALA A 59 -2.79 -0.74 5.08
C ALA A 59 -1.32 -0.28 5.12
N PRO A 60 -0.75 -0.01 6.29
CA PRO A 60 0.67 0.24 6.44
C PRO A 60 1.46 -1.06 6.29
N LEU A 61 2.44 -1.07 5.38
CA LEU A 61 3.31 -2.21 5.12
C LEU A 61 4.72 -2.03 5.67
N ILE A 62 4.95 -0.95 6.41
CA ILE A 62 6.22 -0.65 7.06
C ILE A 62 6.35 -1.41 8.38
N GLU A 63 7.59 -1.67 8.78
CA GLU A 63 7.92 -2.31 10.06
C GLU A 63 7.83 -1.30 11.21
N ASP A 64 7.67 -1.79 12.44
CA ASP A 64 7.47 -0.94 13.63
C ASP A 64 8.59 0.09 13.82
N PHE A 65 9.84 -0.29 13.60
CA PHE A 65 10.97 0.63 13.71
C PHE A 65 10.94 1.76 12.66
N GLU A 66 10.29 1.54 11.52
CA GLU A 66 10.17 2.58 10.49
C GLU A 66 9.24 3.71 10.91
N PHE A 67 8.24 3.46 11.78
CA PHE A 67 7.42 4.53 12.36
C PHE A 67 8.27 5.49 13.19
N GLU A 68 9.20 4.97 13.99
CA GLU A 68 10.15 5.78 14.75
C GLU A 68 11.14 6.49 13.83
N LEU A 69 11.71 5.75 12.87
CA LEU A 69 12.69 6.28 11.91
C LEU A 69 12.13 7.44 11.07
N LEU A 70 10.82 7.41 10.78
CA LEU A 70 10.12 8.42 9.97
C LEU A 70 9.41 9.47 10.82
N ASP A 71 9.62 9.46 12.15
CA ASP A 71 8.98 10.38 13.11
C ASP A 71 7.44 10.42 12.96
N MET A 72 6.84 9.22 12.92
CA MET A 72 5.41 9.02 12.68
C MET A 72 4.66 8.59 13.95
N GLY A 73 5.06 9.08 15.13
CA GLY A 73 4.50 8.66 16.42
C GLY A 73 2.99 8.86 16.58
N ASP A 74 2.41 9.86 15.93
CA ASP A 74 0.98 10.16 15.98
C ASP A 74 0.12 9.41 14.94
N TYR A 75 0.71 8.53 14.15
CA TYR A 75 0.07 7.85 13.00
C TYR A 75 -1.22 7.12 13.41
N HIS A 76 -1.15 6.26 14.43
CA HIS A 76 -2.29 5.47 14.89
C HIS A 76 -3.40 6.35 15.50
N ALA A 77 -3.01 7.37 16.27
CA ALA A 77 -3.94 8.31 16.86
C ALA A 77 -4.67 9.13 15.79
N GLU A 78 -3.96 9.55 14.74
CA GLU A 78 -4.56 10.33 13.66
C GLU A 78 -5.52 9.49 12.81
N ALA A 79 -5.19 8.24 12.52
CA ALA A 79 -6.10 7.30 11.87
C ALA A 79 -7.41 7.15 12.67
N GLY A 80 -7.30 6.95 13.98
CA GLY A 80 -8.46 6.84 14.88
C GLY A 80 -9.32 8.09 14.89
N ARG A 81 -8.73 9.29 14.95
CA ARG A 81 -9.47 10.58 14.89
C ARG A 81 -10.26 10.75 13.60
N ARG A 82 -9.80 10.15 12.50
CA ARG A 82 -10.44 10.24 11.18
C ARG A 82 -11.37 9.05 10.88
N GLY A 83 -11.50 8.10 11.80
CA GLY A 83 -12.30 6.89 11.57
C GLY A 83 -11.75 5.97 10.47
N ILE A 84 -10.44 6.06 10.17
CA ILE A 84 -9.77 5.20 9.19
C ILE A 84 -9.32 3.92 9.91
N VAL A 85 -9.76 2.78 9.40
CA VAL A 85 -9.35 1.46 9.92
C VAL A 85 -7.95 1.16 9.42
N LEU A 86 -7.07 0.73 10.32
CA LEU A 86 -5.73 0.29 9.98
C LEU A 86 -5.68 -1.22 9.81
N ALA A 87 -5.11 -1.69 8.71
CA ALA A 87 -4.83 -3.08 8.39
C ALA A 87 -3.32 -3.28 8.21
N PRO A 88 -2.53 -3.37 9.29
CA PRO A 88 -1.08 -3.45 9.21
C PRO A 88 -0.60 -4.84 8.79
N CYS A 89 0.44 -4.88 7.96
CA CYS A 89 1.19 -6.10 7.64
C CYS A 89 2.65 -5.73 7.34
N PRO A 90 3.54 -5.80 8.33
CA PRO A 90 4.94 -5.41 8.13
C PRO A 90 5.63 -6.30 7.10
N ILE A 91 6.27 -5.67 6.12
CA ILE A 91 7.13 -6.32 5.13
C ILE A 91 8.48 -5.60 5.19
N PRO A 92 9.62 -6.31 5.26
CA PRO A 92 10.92 -5.67 5.25
C PRO A 92 11.14 -4.85 3.98
N ASP A 93 11.83 -3.71 4.12
CA ASP A 93 12.00 -2.79 3.00
C ASP A 93 12.72 -3.47 1.82
N ARG A 94 12.20 -3.25 0.61
CA ARG A 94 12.66 -3.84 -0.66
C ARG A 94 12.55 -5.37 -0.76
N GLU A 95 11.93 -6.02 0.22
CA GLU A 95 11.73 -7.46 0.25
C GLU A 95 10.28 -7.86 -0.11
N VAL A 96 10.04 -9.17 -0.01
CA VAL A 96 8.72 -9.80 -0.14
C VAL A 96 8.18 -10.17 1.24
N PRO A 97 6.87 -10.45 1.40
CA PRO A 97 6.30 -10.91 2.66
C PRO A 97 7.00 -12.19 3.16
N ARG A 98 7.44 -12.19 4.41
CA ARG A 98 8.04 -13.36 5.06
C ARG A 98 6.99 -14.26 5.70
N ASP A 99 5.99 -13.66 6.33
CA ASP A 99 4.83 -14.36 6.89
C ASP A 99 3.70 -14.41 5.85
N LEU A 100 3.66 -15.53 5.11
CA LEU A 100 2.67 -15.71 4.04
C LEU A 100 1.24 -15.87 4.57
N ALA A 101 1.06 -16.38 5.80
CA ALA A 101 -0.25 -16.52 6.42
C ALA A 101 -0.80 -15.14 6.81
N ALA A 102 0.02 -14.29 7.45
CA ALA A 102 -0.35 -12.93 7.79
C ALA A 102 -0.62 -12.09 6.54
N PHE A 103 0.19 -12.23 5.49
CA PHE A 103 -0.01 -11.52 4.23
C PHE A 103 -1.29 -11.97 3.52
N GLY A 104 -1.59 -13.27 3.51
CA GLY A 104 -2.85 -13.81 2.98
C GLY A 104 -4.06 -13.26 3.73
N ALA A 105 -4.01 -13.22 5.06
CA ALA A 105 -5.07 -12.65 5.88
C ALA A 105 -5.29 -11.14 5.60
N LEU A 106 -4.21 -10.38 5.40
CA LEU A 106 -4.31 -8.99 4.96
C LEU A 106 -5.04 -8.87 3.62
N LEU A 107 -4.63 -9.67 2.61
CA LEU A 107 -5.25 -9.61 1.29
C LEU A 107 -6.75 -9.94 1.35
N ASP A 108 -7.14 -10.92 2.15
CA ASP A 108 -8.55 -11.29 2.35
C ASP A 108 -9.34 -10.14 2.99
N GLU A 109 -8.79 -9.52 4.04
CA GLU A 109 -9.41 -8.34 4.71
C GLU A 109 -9.60 -7.17 3.73
N LEU A 110 -8.56 -6.85 2.95
CA LEU A 110 -8.61 -5.76 1.97
C LEU A 110 -9.57 -6.08 0.81
N MET A 111 -9.61 -7.35 0.38
CA MET A 111 -10.54 -7.81 -0.65
C MET A 111 -11.98 -7.68 -0.18
N ASP A 112 -12.30 -8.10 1.04
CA ASP A 112 -13.64 -7.95 1.61
C ASP A 112 -14.06 -6.48 1.65
N ALA A 113 -13.16 -5.58 2.05
CA ALA A 113 -13.43 -4.15 2.04
C ALA A 113 -13.70 -3.61 0.62
N LEU A 114 -12.92 -4.05 -0.38
CA LEU A 114 -13.11 -3.65 -1.79
C LEU A 114 -14.43 -4.18 -2.35
N LEU A 115 -14.81 -5.40 -2.04
CA LEU A 115 -16.08 -6.00 -2.43
C LEU A 115 -17.28 -5.29 -1.78
N ASP A 116 -17.12 -4.79 -0.56
CA ASP A 116 -18.10 -3.95 0.15
C ASP A 116 -18.19 -2.52 -0.38
N GLY A 117 -17.46 -2.18 -1.42
CA GLY A 117 -17.47 -0.84 -2.01
C GLY A 117 -16.61 0.20 -1.28
N ARG A 118 -15.76 -0.24 -0.35
CA ARG A 118 -14.91 0.65 0.43
C ARG A 118 -13.68 1.12 -0.34
N ARG A 119 -13.12 2.24 0.08
CA ARG A 119 -11.86 2.78 -0.44
C ARG A 119 -10.69 2.32 0.42
N VAL A 120 -9.83 1.53 -0.17
CA VAL A 120 -8.66 0.92 0.44
C VAL A 120 -7.40 1.60 -0.11
N VAL A 121 -6.50 2.00 0.76
CA VAL A 121 -5.19 2.54 0.37
C VAL A 121 -4.08 1.71 1.01
N VAL A 122 -3.12 1.31 0.20
CA VAL A 122 -1.90 0.65 0.67
C VAL A 122 -0.72 1.62 0.62
N HIS A 123 0.14 1.58 1.61
CA HIS A 123 1.37 2.35 1.59
C HIS A 123 2.55 1.58 2.21
N CYS A 124 3.73 1.94 1.77
CA CYS A 124 4.97 1.62 2.46
C CYS A 124 5.73 2.92 2.72
N ARG A 125 7.04 2.95 2.70
CA ARG A 125 7.81 4.17 2.91
C ARG A 125 7.70 5.13 1.72
N GLY A 126 7.99 4.64 0.49
CA GLY A 126 7.89 5.41 -0.76
C GLY A 126 6.57 5.18 -1.51
N GLY A 127 5.82 4.17 -1.15
CA GLY A 127 4.60 3.76 -1.84
C GLY A 127 4.89 3.08 -3.18
N LEU A 128 6.04 2.44 -3.34
CA LEU A 128 6.49 1.84 -4.60
C LEU A 128 6.61 0.31 -4.50
N GLY A 129 7.62 -0.22 -3.79
CA GLY A 129 7.94 -1.64 -3.81
C GLY A 129 6.87 -2.50 -3.12
N ARG A 130 6.83 -2.44 -1.80
CA ARG A 130 5.90 -3.22 -0.95
C ARG A 130 4.43 -2.89 -1.25
N ALA A 131 4.11 -1.61 -1.45
CA ALA A 131 2.76 -1.17 -1.80
C ALA A 131 2.36 -1.68 -3.19
N GLY A 132 3.26 -1.60 -4.17
CA GLY A 132 3.02 -2.11 -5.52
C GLY A 132 2.81 -3.62 -5.56
N LEU A 133 3.64 -4.38 -4.85
CA LEU A 133 3.51 -5.83 -4.70
C LEU A 133 2.14 -6.21 -4.11
N THR A 134 1.75 -5.55 -3.01
CA THR A 134 0.47 -5.84 -2.34
C THR A 134 -0.72 -5.50 -3.24
N ALA A 135 -0.69 -4.36 -3.91
CA ALA A 135 -1.73 -3.98 -4.87
C ALA A 135 -1.82 -4.96 -6.03
N ALA A 136 -0.69 -5.43 -6.58
CA ALA A 136 -0.69 -6.43 -7.65
C ALA A 136 -1.26 -7.78 -7.19
N CYS A 137 -0.93 -8.25 -5.99
CA CYS A 137 -1.51 -9.47 -5.43
C CYS A 137 -3.03 -9.34 -5.22
N LEU A 138 -3.54 -8.18 -4.81
CA LEU A 138 -5.00 -7.94 -4.74
C LEU A 138 -5.66 -8.00 -6.11
N LEU A 139 -5.03 -7.44 -7.14
CA LEU A 139 -5.53 -7.53 -8.52
C LEU A 139 -5.55 -8.97 -9.03
N VAL A 140 -4.53 -9.76 -8.71
CA VAL A 140 -4.48 -11.19 -9.04
C VAL A 140 -5.59 -11.95 -8.31
N GLN A 141 -5.78 -11.71 -7.02
CA GLN A 141 -6.87 -12.31 -6.24
C GLN A 141 -8.25 -11.90 -6.79
N GLY A 142 -8.35 -10.70 -7.34
CA GLY A 142 -9.56 -10.20 -8.03
C GLY A 142 -9.78 -10.77 -9.43
N GLY A 143 -8.83 -11.55 -9.97
CA GLY A 143 -8.99 -12.29 -11.22
C GLY A 143 -8.11 -11.84 -12.39
N LEU A 144 -7.21 -10.84 -12.22
CA LEU A 144 -6.23 -10.52 -13.25
C LEU A 144 -5.07 -11.52 -13.27
N GLY A 145 -4.48 -11.73 -14.45
CA GLY A 145 -3.18 -12.40 -14.55
C GLY A 145 -2.06 -11.55 -13.93
N ALA A 146 -1.01 -12.20 -13.41
CA ALA A 146 0.10 -11.50 -12.74
C ALA A 146 0.76 -10.45 -13.63
N THR A 147 1.03 -10.78 -14.89
CA THR A 147 1.61 -9.83 -15.86
C THR A 147 0.74 -8.59 -16.04
N GLU A 148 -0.56 -8.78 -16.16
CA GLU A 148 -1.53 -7.69 -16.30
C GLU A 148 -1.65 -6.86 -15.03
N ALA A 149 -1.67 -7.50 -13.87
CA ALA A 149 -1.70 -6.84 -12.56
C ALA A 149 -0.47 -5.96 -12.34
N VAL A 150 0.72 -6.48 -12.62
CA VAL A 150 1.99 -5.71 -12.55
C VAL A 150 1.94 -4.51 -13.51
N ALA A 151 1.49 -4.70 -14.73
CA ALA A 151 1.39 -3.62 -15.72
C ALA A 151 0.39 -2.53 -15.26
N LEU A 152 -0.75 -2.92 -14.70
CA LEU A 152 -1.75 -1.98 -14.18
C LEU A 152 -1.19 -1.16 -13.02
N VAL A 153 -0.56 -1.80 -12.04
CA VAL A 153 0.03 -1.11 -10.89
C VAL A 153 1.13 -0.12 -11.33
N ARG A 154 1.97 -0.50 -12.29
CA ARG A 154 3.01 0.37 -12.84
C ARG A 154 2.44 1.56 -13.64
N ARG A 155 1.30 1.39 -14.32
CA ARG A 155 0.59 2.52 -14.95
C ARG A 155 -0.05 3.43 -13.90
N THR A 156 -0.62 2.86 -12.84
CA THR A 156 -1.25 3.61 -11.74
C THR A 156 -0.23 4.48 -11.01
N ARG A 157 0.92 3.89 -10.68
CA ARG A 157 2.02 4.57 -9.98
C ARG A 157 3.36 4.13 -10.55
N PRO A 158 3.97 4.94 -11.44
CA PRO A 158 5.25 4.60 -12.05
C PRO A 158 6.36 4.34 -11.01
N GLY A 159 7.19 3.32 -11.26
CA GLY A 159 8.27 2.89 -10.38
C GLY A 159 7.87 1.85 -9.33
N THR A 160 6.61 1.41 -9.32
CA THR A 160 6.14 0.34 -8.42
C THR A 160 6.72 -1.02 -8.77
N ILE A 161 6.78 -1.89 -7.74
CA ILE A 161 7.41 -3.21 -7.81
C ILE A 161 8.88 -3.04 -8.18
N GLU A 162 9.67 -2.66 -7.15
CA GLU A 162 11.03 -2.15 -7.31
C GLU A 162 12.08 -3.22 -7.57
N THR A 163 11.83 -4.46 -7.15
CA THR A 163 12.81 -5.56 -7.25
C THR A 163 12.28 -6.70 -8.09
N ALA A 164 13.20 -7.46 -8.70
CA ALA A 164 12.85 -8.67 -9.45
C ALA A 164 12.17 -9.72 -8.54
N GLU A 165 12.58 -9.80 -7.27
CA GLU A 165 11.97 -10.71 -6.29
C GLU A 165 10.52 -10.34 -6.00
N GLN A 166 10.20 -9.05 -5.91
CA GLN A 166 8.83 -8.58 -5.74
C GLN A 166 7.96 -8.93 -6.95
N GLU A 167 8.46 -8.79 -8.16
CA GLU A 167 7.73 -9.16 -9.37
C GLU A 167 7.52 -10.68 -9.44
N GLU A 168 8.56 -11.47 -9.19
CA GLU A 168 8.48 -12.93 -9.13
C GLU A 168 7.50 -13.42 -8.05
N PHE A 169 7.42 -12.71 -6.92
CA PHE A 169 6.45 -13.03 -5.88
C PHE A 169 5.00 -12.93 -6.41
N VAL A 170 4.67 -11.90 -7.19
CA VAL A 170 3.34 -11.74 -7.78
C VAL A 170 3.01 -12.90 -8.73
N HIS A 171 3.97 -13.32 -9.57
CA HIS A 171 3.79 -14.47 -10.47
C HIS A 171 3.61 -15.79 -9.71
N THR A 172 4.41 -16.01 -8.66
CA THR A 172 4.27 -17.18 -7.78
C THR A 172 2.93 -17.18 -7.03
N PHE A 173 2.46 -16.01 -6.62
CA PHE A 173 1.16 -15.85 -5.96
C PHE A 173 0.01 -16.26 -6.90
N GLU A 174 0.02 -15.85 -8.16
CA GLU A 174 -0.95 -16.29 -9.18
C GLU A 174 -1.01 -17.80 -9.30
N THR A 175 0.15 -18.46 -9.39
CA THR A 175 0.24 -19.92 -9.51
C THR A 175 -0.38 -20.62 -8.31
N ARG A 176 -0.23 -20.09 -7.10
CA ARG A 176 -0.82 -20.62 -5.87
C ARG A 176 -2.33 -20.43 -5.82
N GLN A 177 -2.86 -19.33 -6.36
CA GLN A 177 -4.31 -19.08 -6.46
C GLN A 177 -4.98 -20.02 -7.47
N GLY A 178 -4.32 -20.32 -8.60
CA GLY A 178 -4.81 -21.24 -9.62
C GLY A 178 -4.69 -22.74 -9.28
N GLY A 179 -4.00 -23.07 -8.20
CA GLY A 179 -3.71 -24.46 -7.77
C GLY A 179 -4.67 -25.07 -6.76
N THR A 180 -5.87 -24.52 -6.58
CA THR A 180 -6.90 -25.18 -5.74
C THR A 180 -7.63 -26.22 -6.60
N PRO A 181 -7.58 -27.52 -6.24
CA PRO A 181 -8.29 -28.58 -6.95
C PRO A 181 -9.80 -28.47 -6.80
#